data_afc872c5b6973feac621c2c25346212b
#
_entry.id   afc872c5b6973feac621c2c25346212b
#
_cell.length_a   1.000
_cell.length_b   1.000
_cell.length_c   1.000
_cell.angle_alpha   90.00
_cell.angle_beta   90.00
_cell.angle_gamma   90.00
#
_symmetry.space_group_name_H-M   'P 1'
#
loop_
_entity.id
_entity.type
_entity.pdbx_description
1 polymer ?
#
loop_
_entity_poly.entity_id
_entity_poly.type
_entity_poly.pdbx_seq_one_letter_code
_entity_poly.pdbx_strand_id
1 'polypeptide(L)'
;MTTIRELAERHWNGEADLVHEHHPVRPVLGRAAEEIAPGILTLISVASVNALDTGDGLAMLDTGGAFDSDHVYDSVRGWRPEAPMRSAIYSHHHIDHVFGTRRFEAEAAERAWPQPVVYSHEDLPDHFRRYEHTLGWNTAINQRQFGLPIDGFRWPEEYRYPDVTYRDHHTFSQGGLTFELHHARGETDDATWTFVPELEVLHPGDLFIWAVPNAGNPQKVQRFASDWATALRDMAACEPETMLCGHGLPIFGADRVRQALLDTAELLDSIETQTLALMNKGVTLDRVIHAVEVPEHLRELPYLQPVYDHPQFLVRNVWRRYGGWWDGEPDNLLPAPRAQQAAAWVELAGGVGRVLERARALAADGDLRLACHLVEFAVLAEPRSEEVHAARADVYAARSAEQVSSMARNILNHAALASREGRRDLAGDDGLGSS
;
A
#
# COMPACT_ATOMS: atom_id res chain seq x y z
N MET A 1 21.12 11.00 18.50
CA MET A 1 20.21 10.32 17.54
C MET A 1 19.34 11.40 16.93
N THR A 2 19.05 11.33 15.64
CA THR A 2 18.14 12.25 14.96
C THR A 2 16.73 12.00 15.48
N THR A 3 16.00 13.03 15.86
CA THR A 3 14.63 12.91 16.37
C THR A 3 13.63 12.66 15.22
N ILE A 4 12.44 12.13 15.53
CA ILE A 4 11.34 11.98 14.56
C ILE A 4 10.99 13.34 13.94
N ARG A 5 11.00 14.41 14.75
CA ARG A 5 10.74 15.77 14.27
C ARG A 5 11.81 16.27 13.28
N GLU A 6 13.09 16.05 13.56
CA GLU A 6 14.17 16.41 12.63
C GLU A 6 14.11 15.62 11.32
N LEU A 7 13.75 14.34 11.39
CA LEU A 7 13.53 13.51 10.20
C LEU A 7 12.31 14.01 9.40
N ALA A 8 11.21 14.36 10.06
CA ALA A 8 10.03 14.90 9.41
C ALA A 8 10.32 16.22 8.68
N GLU A 9 11.13 17.12 9.27
CA GLU A 9 11.57 18.34 8.59
C GLU A 9 12.40 18.04 7.33
N ARG A 10 13.32 17.08 7.40
CA ARG A 10 14.11 16.67 6.24
C ARG A 10 13.26 16.08 5.13
N HIS A 11 12.26 15.25 5.48
CA HIS A 11 11.32 14.69 4.52
C HIS A 11 10.48 15.78 3.86
N TRP A 12 9.98 16.73 4.64
CA TRP A 12 9.19 17.84 4.13
C TRP A 12 9.98 18.72 3.15
N ASN A 13 11.26 18.93 3.43
CA ASN A 13 12.15 19.71 2.56
C ASN A 13 12.68 18.94 1.35
N GLY A 14 12.29 17.68 1.15
CA GLY A 14 12.80 16.85 0.05
C GLY A 14 14.26 16.41 0.22
N GLU A 15 14.79 16.44 1.43
CA GLU A 15 16.18 16.08 1.74
C GLU A 15 16.35 14.59 2.07
N ALA A 16 15.26 13.81 2.03
CA ALA A 16 15.28 12.39 2.34
C ALA A 16 15.23 11.52 1.07
N ASP A 17 16.05 10.48 1.02
CA ASP A 17 15.95 9.44 -0.01
C ASP A 17 14.82 8.46 0.36
N LEU A 18 13.62 8.72 -0.19
CA LEU A 18 12.44 7.89 0.04
C LEU A 18 12.49 6.54 -0.70
N VAL A 19 13.42 6.34 -1.61
CA VAL A 19 13.55 5.08 -2.37
C VAL A 19 14.43 4.08 -1.65
N HIS A 20 15.56 4.53 -1.09
CA HIS A 20 16.59 3.64 -0.56
C HIS A 20 16.74 3.71 0.97
N GLU A 21 16.58 4.88 1.58
CA GLU A 21 16.87 5.08 3.00
C GLU A 21 15.62 5.24 3.87
N HIS A 22 14.59 5.95 3.39
CA HIS A 22 13.44 6.36 4.20
C HIS A 22 12.11 6.02 3.54
N HIS A 23 12.00 4.83 2.98
CA HIS A 23 10.80 4.39 2.28
C HIS A 23 9.60 4.29 3.25
N PRO A 24 8.45 4.95 2.98
CA PRO A 24 7.34 5.04 3.94
C PRO A 24 6.72 3.68 4.30
N VAL A 25 6.72 2.74 3.37
CA VAL A 25 6.12 1.39 3.56
C VAL A 25 7.19 0.33 3.90
N ARG A 26 8.44 0.74 4.09
CA ARG A 26 9.54 -0.12 4.55
C ARG A 26 10.27 0.59 5.68
N PRO A 27 10.25 0.10 6.91
CA PRO A 27 10.87 0.77 8.03
C PRO A 27 12.39 0.66 7.95
N VAL A 28 13.02 1.54 7.20
CA VAL A 28 14.48 1.70 7.22
C VAL A 28 14.91 2.59 8.39
N LEU A 29 13.97 3.33 8.98
CA LEU A 29 14.19 4.22 10.13
C LEU A 29 14.42 3.49 11.45
N GLY A 30 14.67 2.17 11.41
CA GLY A 30 15.17 1.42 12.55
C GLY A 30 14.21 1.36 13.74
N ARG A 31 12.89 1.25 13.50
CA ARG A 31 11.90 1.11 14.58
C ARG A 31 11.99 2.23 15.62
N ALA A 32 12.08 3.48 15.16
CA ALA A 32 12.12 4.64 16.06
C ALA A 32 10.81 4.78 16.82
N ALA A 33 10.91 5.00 18.13
CA ALA A 33 9.78 5.34 18.99
C ALA A 33 10.15 6.60 19.77
N GLU A 34 9.29 7.63 19.74
CA GLU A 34 9.55 8.93 20.38
C GLU A 34 8.25 9.55 20.88
N GLU A 35 8.28 10.15 22.06
CA GLU A 35 7.23 11.06 22.51
C GLU A 35 7.39 12.39 21.78
N ILE A 36 6.62 12.57 20.70
CA ILE A 36 6.73 13.72 19.79
C ILE A 36 6.09 15.00 20.32
N ALA A 37 5.17 14.84 21.26
CA ALA A 37 4.53 15.89 22.04
C ALA A 37 4.09 15.30 23.40
N PRO A 38 3.84 16.12 24.45
CA PRO A 38 3.39 15.60 25.73
C PRO A 38 2.18 14.68 25.62
N GLY A 39 2.32 13.42 26.03
CA GLY A 39 1.28 12.41 25.94
C GLY A 39 1.04 11.78 24.59
N ILE A 40 1.91 12.00 23.58
CA ILE A 40 1.80 11.41 22.26
C ILE A 40 3.08 10.66 21.91
N LEU A 41 3.02 9.33 21.95
CA LEU A 41 4.09 8.46 21.48
C LEU A 41 3.80 8.08 20.03
N THR A 42 4.81 8.27 19.14
CA THR A 42 4.78 7.78 17.75
C THR A 42 5.84 6.71 17.56
N LEU A 43 5.46 5.60 16.97
CA LEU A 43 6.36 4.52 16.56
C LEU A 43 6.37 4.43 15.04
N ILE A 44 7.57 4.44 14.46
CA ILE A 44 7.77 4.24 13.02
C ILE A 44 8.10 2.77 12.79
N SER A 45 7.20 2.07 12.15
CA SER A 45 7.29 0.66 11.79
C SER A 45 6.90 0.46 10.32
N VAL A 46 6.41 -0.70 9.89
CA VAL A 46 5.82 -0.86 8.54
C VAL A 46 4.66 0.09 8.41
N ALA A 47 3.67 -0.02 9.30
CA ALA A 47 2.68 1.04 9.54
C ALA A 47 3.09 1.83 10.78
N SER A 48 2.83 3.12 10.80
CA SER A 48 3.07 3.96 11.98
C SER A 48 2.00 3.66 13.05
N VAL A 49 2.43 3.53 14.30
CA VAL A 49 1.55 3.31 15.44
C VAL A 49 1.64 4.50 16.38
N ASN A 50 0.49 4.97 16.85
CA ASN A 50 0.46 6.11 17.76
C ASN A 50 -0.29 5.77 19.04
N ALA A 51 0.29 6.11 20.20
CA ALA A 51 -0.33 5.94 21.51
C ALA A 51 -0.54 7.29 22.19
N LEU A 52 -1.76 7.54 22.62
CA LEU A 52 -2.14 8.76 23.34
C LEU A 52 -2.38 8.44 24.82
N ASP A 53 -1.69 9.16 25.70
CA ASP A 53 -1.93 9.13 27.14
C ASP A 53 -3.13 10.05 27.47
N THR A 54 -4.26 9.46 27.82
CA THR A 54 -5.50 10.20 28.04
C THR A 54 -5.71 10.63 29.49
N GLY A 55 -4.78 10.23 30.38
CA GLY A 55 -4.92 10.39 31.82
C GLY A 55 -5.74 9.28 32.50
N ASP A 56 -6.52 8.49 31.72
CA ASP A 56 -7.23 7.29 32.17
C ASP A 56 -6.76 6.03 31.40
N GLY A 57 -5.47 5.97 31.12
CA GLY A 57 -4.83 4.94 30.33
C GLY A 57 -4.54 5.38 28.89
N LEU A 58 -4.20 4.42 28.04
CA LEU A 58 -3.76 4.66 26.67
C LEU A 58 -4.85 4.40 25.64
N ALA A 59 -4.96 5.28 24.66
CA ALA A 59 -5.67 5.03 23.41
C ALA A 59 -4.65 4.80 22.28
N MET A 60 -4.82 3.71 21.53
CA MET A 60 -3.96 3.38 20.40
C MET A 60 -4.64 3.72 19.08
N LEU A 61 -3.97 4.49 18.23
CA LEU A 61 -4.34 4.72 16.83
C LEU A 61 -3.52 3.75 15.98
N ASP A 62 -4.16 2.70 15.52
CA ASP A 62 -3.59 1.45 15.03
C ASP A 62 -2.71 0.72 16.05
N THR A 63 -2.37 -0.51 15.78
CA THR A 63 -1.64 -1.36 16.73
C THR A 63 -0.44 -2.08 16.10
N GLY A 64 -0.12 -1.78 14.84
CA GLY A 64 1.00 -2.38 14.13
C GLY A 64 0.73 -3.76 13.54
N GLY A 65 1.73 -4.28 12.87
CA GLY A 65 1.68 -5.57 12.18
C GLY A 65 2.09 -6.76 13.04
N ALA A 66 1.83 -7.96 12.51
CA ALA A 66 2.17 -9.21 13.20
C ALA A 66 3.67 -9.35 13.50
N PHE A 67 4.54 -8.80 12.65
CA PHE A 67 5.99 -8.85 12.83
C PHE A 67 6.55 -7.77 13.77
N ASP A 68 5.73 -6.76 14.10
CA ASP A 68 6.14 -5.61 14.89
C ASP A 68 5.44 -5.53 16.24
N SER A 69 4.47 -6.41 16.52
CA SER A 69 3.63 -6.36 17.72
C SER A 69 4.41 -6.35 19.03
N ASP A 70 5.50 -7.14 19.13
CA ASP A 70 6.35 -7.14 20.32
C ASP A 70 7.11 -5.81 20.47
N HIS A 71 7.61 -5.25 19.37
CA HIS A 71 8.28 -3.96 19.37
C HIS A 71 7.33 -2.81 19.75
N VAL A 72 6.10 -2.83 19.24
CA VAL A 72 5.05 -1.87 19.62
C VAL A 72 4.79 -1.96 21.12
N TYR A 73 4.57 -3.16 21.62
CA TYR A 73 4.34 -3.40 23.05
C TYR A 73 5.49 -2.91 23.92
N ASP A 74 6.73 -3.30 23.62
CA ASP A 74 7.92 -2.93 24.39
C ASP A 74 8.14 -1.42 24.40
N SER A 75 7.93 -0.75 23.25
CA SER A 75 8.06 0.71 23.15
C SER A 75 7.02 1.45 23.98
N VAL A 76 5.75 1.03 23.91
CA VAL A 76 4.66 1.61 24.69
C VAL A 76 4.91 1.38 26.20
N ARG A 77 5.38 0.20 26.58
CA ARG A 77 5.70 -0.12 27.99
C ARG A 77 6.95 0.61 28.48
N GLY A 78 7.94 0.83 27.62
CA GLY A 78 9.09 1.70 27.91
C GLY A 78 8.68 3.14 28.19
N TRP A 79 7.65 3.62 27.51
CA TRP A 79 7.10 4.97 27.68
C TRP A 79 6.13 5.09 28.88
N ARG A 80 5.16 4.17 28.97
CA ARG A 80 4.12 4.17 30.03
C ARG A 80 3.95 2.76 30.62
N PRO A 81 4.83 2.36 31.57
CA PRO A 81 4.84 0.98 32.07
C PRO A 81 3.60 0.57 32.85
N GLU A 82 2.90 1.54 33.47
CA GLU A 82 1.76 1.26 34.37
C GLU A 82 0.41 1.75 33.81
N ALA A 83 0.37 2.33 32.61
CA ALA A 83 -0.87 2.82 32.02
C ALA A 83 -1.57 1.70 31.23
N PRO A 84 -2.79 1.25 31.60
CA PRO A 84 -3.50 0.24 30.84
C PRO A 84 -3.87 0.76 29.44
N MET A 85 -3.78 -0.07 28.42
CA MET A 85 -4.43 0.22 27.14
C MET A 85 -5.93 0.08 27.34
N ARG A 86 -6.68 1.16 27.08
CA ARG A 86 -8.14 1.24 27.29
C ARG A 86 -8.90 1.10 25.98
N SER A 87 -8.33 1.63 24.91
CA SER A 87 -8.93 1.58 23.58
C SER A 87 -7.89 1.38 22.49
N ALA A 88 -8.32 0.75 21.39
CA ALA A 88 -7.63 0.72 20.11
C ALA A 88 -8.61 1.11 19.01
N ILE A 89 -8.18 1.97 18.12
CA ILE A 89 -8.93 2.35 16.94
C ILE A 89 -8.19 1.75 15.73
N TYR A 90 -8.84 0.83 15.02
CA TYR A 90 -8.32 0.30 13.76
C TYR A 90 -8.71 1.23 12.63
N SER A 91 -7.71 1.80 11.95
CA SER A 91 -7.95 2.65 10.80
C SER A 91 -8.59 1.87 9.64
N HIS A 92 -8.20 0.62 9.42
CA HIS A 92 -8.76 -0.29 8.43
C HIS A 92 -8.23 -1.72 8.64
N HIS A 93 -8.68 -2.66 7.80
CA HIS A 93 -8.43 -4.10 7.97
C HIS A 93 -7.03 -4.61 7.59
N HIS A 94 -6.12 -3.81 7.08
CA HIS A 94 -4.80 -4.30 6.66
C HIS A 94 -3.98 -4.83 7.84
N ILE A 95 -3.18 -5.88 7.57
CA ILE A 95 -2.52 -6.67 8.62
C ILE A 95 -1.36 -5.95 9.31
N ASP A 96 -0.91 -4.86 8.79
CA ASP A 96 0.13 -4.00 9.39
C ASP A 96 -0.44 -2.97 10.38
N HIS A 97 -1.77 -2.89 10.54
CA HIS A 97 -2.46 -1.96 11.44
C HIS A 97 -3.11 -2.62 12.68
N VAL A 98 -3.43 -3.93 12.65
CA VAL A 98 -4.42 -4.53 13.56
C VAL A 98 -3.88 -5.64 14.48
N PHE A 99 -2.58 -5.92 14.50
CA PHE A 99 -2.05 -7.13 15.16
C PHE A 99 -1.47 -6.94 16.56
N GLY A 100 -1.22 -5.72 17.03
CA GLY A 100 -0.63 -5.49 18.36
C GLY A 100 -1.59 -5.66 19.54
N THR A 101 -2.90 -5.57 19.35
CA THR A 101 -3.91 -5.54 20.42
C THR A 101 -3.83 -6.74 21.36
N ARG A 102 -3.68 -7.96 20.84
CA ARG A 102 -3.67 -9.20 21.65
C ARG A 102 -2.58 -9.23 22.71
N ARG A 103 -1.45 -8.56 22.50
CA ARG A 103 -0.36 -8.47 23.47
C ARG A 103 -0.78 -7.66 24.70
N PHE A 104 -1.50 -6.56 24.48
CA PHE A 104 -2.04 -5.73 25.56
C PHE A 104 -3.22 -6.38 26.27
N GLU A 105 -4.04 -7.17 25.57
CA GLU A 105 -5.11 -7.97 26.19
C GLU A 105 -4.55 -9.03 27.15
N ALA A 106 -3.48 -9.72 26.75
CA ALA A 106 -2.81 -10.70 27.60
C ALA A 106 -2.26 -10.03 28.87
N GLU A 107 -1.60 -8.87 28.74
CA GLU A 107 -1.12 -8.10 29.89
C GLU A 107 -2.27 -7.61 30.77
N ALA A 108 -3.36 -7.12 30.18
CA ALA A 108 -4.52 -6.67 30.97
C ALA A 108 -5.09 -7.81 31.80
N ALA A 109 -5.13 -9.04 31.26
CA ALA A 109 -5.55 -10.23 32.02
C ALA A 109 -4.59 -10.55 33.17
N GLU A 110 -3.26 -10.50 32.92
CA GLU A 110 -2.23 -10.76 33.94
C GLU A 110 -2.25 -9.74 35.10
N ARG A 111 -2.46 -8.46 34.77
CA ARG A 111 -2.46 -7.35 35.72
C ARG A 111 -3.84 -7.05 36.33
N ALA A 112 -4.86 -7.82 35.96
CA ALA A 112 -6.27 -7.58 36.35
C ALA A 112 -6.75 -6.15 35.95
N TRP A 113 -6.26 -5.64 34.85
CA TRP A 113 -6.74 -4.40 34.23
C TRP A 113 -8.01 -4.65 33.40
N PRO A 114 -8.83 -3.61 33.13
CA PRO A 114 -9.90 -3.72 32.16
C PRO A 114 -9.36 -4.10 30.78
N GLN A 115 -10.06 -4.96 30.08
CA GLN A 115 -9.72 -5.30 28.69
C GLN A 115 -9.91 -4.08 27.79
N PRO A 116 -9.03 -3.86 26.81
CA PRO A 116 -9.19 -2.78 25.87
C PRO A 116 -10.41 -2.98 24.97
N VAL A 117 -11.06 -1.86 24.60
CA VAL A 117 -12.16 -1.84 23.63
C VAL A 117 -11.59 -1.52 22.27
N VAL A 118 -11.90 -2.32 21.26
CA VAL A 118 -11.48 -2.12 19.88
C VAL A 118 -12.61 -1.52 19.06
N TYR A 119 -12.35 -0.39 18.41
CA TYR A 119 -13.27 0.35 17.55
C TYR A 119 -12.87 0.22 16.08
N SER A 120 -13.83 0.08 15.18
CA SER A 120 -13.61 0.11 13.73
C SER A 120 -14.88 0.41 12.94
N HIS A 121 -14.74 0.58 11.62
CA HIS A 121 -15.87 0.57 10.72
C HIS A 121 -16.59 -0.79 10.69
N GLU A 122 -17.90 -0.81 10.38
CA GLU A 122 -18.74 -2.03 10.40
C GLU A 122 -18.36 -3.06 9.34
N ASP A 123 -17.68 -2.65 8.26
CA ASP A 123 -17.24 -3.55 7.17
C ASP A 123 -15.92 -4.29 7.47
N LEU A 124 -15.15 -3.84 8.46
CA LEU A 124 -13.86 -4.45 8.81
C LEU A 124 -13.98 -5.95 9.12
N PRO A 125 -14.97 -6.44 9.89
CA PRO A 125 -15.18 -7.86 10.13
C PRO A 125 -15.36 -8.68 8.84
N ASP A 126 -16.04 -8.14 7.83
CA ASP A 126 -16.25 -8.82 6.55
C ASP A 126 -14.94 -8.94 5.76
N HIS A 127 -14.05 -7.96 5.90
CA HIS A 127 -12.72 -8.02 5.31
C HIS A 127 -11.80 -9.04 5.97
N PHE A 128 -11.88 -9.22 7.28
CA PHE A 128 -11.19 -10.31 7.95
C PHE A 128 -11.69 -11.68 7.45
N ARG A 129 -13.00 -11.88 7.35
CA ARG A 129 -13.59 -13.10 6.75
C ARG A 129 -13.14 -13.31 5.31
N ARG A 130 -13.06 -12.25 4.51
CA ARG A 130 -12.51 -12.32 3.15
C ARG A 130 -11.06 -12.79 3.16
N TYR A 131 -10.22 -12.30 4.07
CA TYR A 131 -8.84 -12.74 4.21
C TYR A 131 -8.74 -14.22 4.59
N GLU A 132 -9.57 -14.70 5.50
CA GLU A 132 -9.67 -16.12 5.87
C GLU A 132 -10.02 -16.99 4.65
N HIS A 133 -10.92 -16.54 3.78
CA HIS A 133 -11.27 -17.24 2.54
C HIS A 133 -10.19 -17.19 1.46
N THR A 134 -9.31 -16.22 1.48
CA THR A 134 -8.33 -15.96 0.42
C THR A 134 -6.88 -16.04 0.89
N LEU A 135 -6.58 -16.85 1.91
CA LEU A 135 -5.25 -17.00 2.53
C LEU A 135 -4.15 -17.27 1.51
N GLY A 136 -4.34 -18.27 0.65
CA GLY A 136 -3.37 -18.63 -0.38
C GLY A 136 -3.14 -17.50 -1.39
N TRP A 137 -4.23 -16.85 -1.82
CA TRP A 137 -4.14 -15.71 -2.73
C TRP A 137 -3.39 -14.53 -2.09
N ASN A 138 -3.76 -14.16 -0.86
CA ASN A 138 -3.08 -13.08 -0.15
C ASN A 138 -1.60 -13.40 0.13
N THR A 139 -1.27 -14.65 0.45
CA THR A 139 0.12 -15.10 0.56
C THR A 139 0.87 -14.82 -0.74
N ALA A 140 0.37 -15.30 -1.89
CA ALA A 140 1.02 -15.17 -3.19
C ALA A 140 1.21 -13.73 -3.64
N ILE A 141 0.15 -12.89 -3.55
CA ILE A 141 0.24 -11.50 -4.00
C ILE A 141 1.18 -10.65 -3.14
N ASN A 142 1.26 -10.93 -1.83
CA ASN A 142 2.16 -10.19 -0.94
C ASN A 142 3.62 -10.66 -1.05
N GLN A 143 3.85 -11.95 -1.32
CA GLN A 143 5.18 -12.44 -1.69
C GLN A 143 5.73 -11.72 -2.93
N ARG A 144 4.90 -11.49 -3.95
CA ARG A 144 5.29 -10.71 -5.14
C ARG A 144 5.49 -9.23 -4.83
N GLN A 145 4.52 -8.61 -4.16
CA GLN A 145 4.50 -7.16 -3.95
C GLN A 145 5.58 -6.66 -3.01
N PHE A 146 5.88 -7.42 -1.97
CA PHE A 146 6.85 -7.02 -0.94
C PHE A 146 8.18 -7.76 -1.03
N GLY A 147 8.32 -8.70 -2.00
CA GLY A 147 9.52 -9.53 -2.12
C GLY A 147 9.73 -10.43 -0.90
N LEU A 148 8.64 -10.92 -0.30
CA LEU A 148 8.70 -11.76 0.90
C LEU A 148 9.14 -13.20 0.55
N PRO A 149 9.79 -13.92 1.49
CA PRO A 149 10.25 -15.28 1.26
C PRO A 149 9.10 -16.22 0.92
N ILE A 150 9.26 -17.00 -0.16
CA ILE A 150 8.25 -17.96 -0.64
C ILE A 150 7.94 -19.03 0.42
N ASP A 151 8.96 -19.57 1.08
CA ASP A 151 8.79 -20.61 2.09
C ASP A 151 8.57 -20.07 3.51
N GLY A 152 8.84 -18.78 3.74
CA GLY A 152 8.83 -18.17 5.08
C GLY A 152 7.61 -17.34 5.40
N PHE A 153 6.92 -16.79 4.40
CA PHE A 153 5.77 -15.93 4.62
C PHE A 153 4.46 -16.66 4.33
N ARG A 154 3.53 -16.57 5.28
CA ARG A 154 2.13 -16.98 5.12
C ARG A 154 1.23 -15.86 5.61
N TRP A 155 0.10 -15.68 4.94
CA TRP A 155 -0.90 -14.70 5.36
C TRP A 155 -1.50 -15.13 6.71
N PRO A 156 -1.74 -14.20 7.65
CA PRO A 156 -2.33 -14.52 8.96
C PRO A 156 -3.71 -15.15 8.85
N GLU A 157 -4.00 -16.11 9.72
CA GLU A 157 -5.28 -16.83 9.74
C GLU A 157 -6.24 -16.34 10.83
N GLU A 158 -5.71 -15.68 11.87
CA GLU A 158 -6.49 -15.26 13.03
C GLU A 158 -6.44 -13.75 13.22
N TYR A 159 -7.59 -13.15 13.43
CA TYR A 159 -7.77 -11.71 13.62
C TYR A 159 -8.40 -11.39 14.95
N ARG A 160 -8.09 -10.21 15.52
CA ARG A 160 -8.80 -9.63 16.64
C ARG A 160 -9.94 -8.77 16.10
N TYR A 161 -11.16 -9.31 16.15
CA TYR A 161 -12.38 -8.62 15.72
C TYR A 161 -12.70 -7.43 16.63
N PRO A 162 -13.29 -6.33 16.14
CA PRO A 162 -13.65 -5.17 16.95
C PRO A 162 -14.78 -5.49 17.94
N ASP A 163 -14.83 -4.71 19.04
CA ASP A 163 -15.91 -4.79 20.03
C ASP A 163 -17.03 -3.82 19.70
N VAL A 164 -16.67 -2.65 19.15
CA VAL A 164 -17.60 -1.59 18.74
C VAL A 164 -17.39 -1.28 17.28
N THR A 165 -18.44 -1.39 16.52
CA THR A 165 -18.44 -1.00 15.10
C THR A 165 -19.42 0.14 14.85
N TYR A 166 -19.15 0.95 13.83
CA TYR A 166 -20.00 2.06 13.42
C TYR A 166 -20.02 2.18 11.88
N ARG A 167 -20.98 2.92 11.34
CA ARG A 167 -21.16 3.07 9.89
C ARG A 167 -20.51 4.37 9.36
N ASP A 168 -21.01 5.51 9.78
CA ASP A 168 -20.60 6.79 9.19
C ASP A 168 -19.61 7.53 10.09
N HIS A 169 -19.96 7.65 11.37
CA HIS A 169 -19.11 8.26 12.40
C HIS A 169 -19.40 7.69 13.78
N HIS A 170 -18.41 7.82 14.68
CA HIS A 170 -18.57 7.48 16.10
C HIS A 170 -17.73 8.43 16.94
N THR A 171 -18.27 8.83 18.08
CA THR A 171 -17.54 9.68 19.03
C THR A 171 -17.56 9.01 20.40
N PHE A 172 -16.40 8.95 21.04
CA PHE A 172 -16.30 8.52 22.43
C PHE A 172 -15.28 9.39 23.17
N SER A 173 -15.37 9.41 24.51
CA SER A 173 -14.41 10.12 25.35
C SER A 173 -13.66 9.11 26.23
N GLN A 174 -12.36 9.36 26.42
CA GLN A 174 -11.50 8.62 27.32
C GLN A 174 -10.56 9.57 28.04
N GLY A 175 -10.54 9.54 29.36
CA GLY A 175 -9.82 10.54 30.14
C GLY A 175 -10.29 11.94 29.80
N GLY A 176 -9.37 12.84 29.46
CA GLY A 176 -9.69 14.22 29.05
C GLY A 176 -9.81 14.44 27.55
N LEU A 177 -9.81 13.38 26.74
CA LEU A 177 -9.77 13.46 25.28
C LEU A 177 -11.07 12.95 24.65
N THR A 178 -11.47 13.58 23.57
CA THR A 178 -12.56 13.17 22.67
C THR A 178 -11.97 12.56 21.40
N PHE A 179 -12.48 11.43 20.98
CA PHE A 179 -12.09 10.74 19.75
C PHE A 179 -13.25 10.79 18.77
N GLU A 180 -13.08 11.50 17.69
CA GLU A 180 -14.04 11.60 16.58
C GLU A 180 -13.58 10.66 15.46
N LEU A 181 -14.30 9.56 15.28
CA LEU A 181 -14.01 8.54 14.25
C LEU A 181 -14.94 8.77 13.06
N HIS A 182 -14.37 8.88 11.88
CA HIS A 182 -15.11 9.11 10.65
C HIS A 182 -14.80 8.05 9.62
N HIS A 183 -15.85 7.51 9.02
CA HIS A 183 -15.69 6.60 7.89
C HIS A 183 -15.34 7.34 6.61
N ALA A 184 -14.50 6.73 5.79
CA ALA A 184 -14.25 7.15 4.42
C ALA A 184 -13.92 5.94 3.53
N ARG A 185 -14.16 6.07 2.22
CA ARG A 185 -13.66 5.12 1.24
C ARG A 185 -12.44 5.71 0.54
N GLY A 186 -11.36 4.97 0.54
CA GLY A 186 -10.11 5.42 -0.07
C GLY A 186 -9.30 4.25 -0.55
N GLU A 187 -8.18 3.96 0.13
CA GLU A 187 -7.41 2.74 -0.09
C GLU A 187 -8.26 1.49 0.14
N THR A 188 -9.10 1.53 1.16
CA THR A 188 -10.09 0.51 1.47
C THR A 188 -11.47 1.15 1.60
N ASP A 189 -12.51 0.33 1.63
CA ASP A 189 -13.90 0.76 1.80
C ASP A 189 -14.35 0.80 3.27
N ASP A 190 -13.48 0.37 4.20
CA ASP A 190 -13.68 0.39 5.65
C ASP A 190 -12.78 1.40 6.37
N ALA A 191 -12.16 2.34 5.64
CA ALA A 191 -11.20 3.25 6.24
C ALA A 191 -11.86 4.18 7.26
N THR A 192 -11.15 4.36 8.37
CA THR A 192 -11.46 5.27 9.48
C THR A 192 -10.35 6.28 9.62
N TRP A 193 -10.67 7.56 9.63
CA TRP A 193 -9.77 8.59 10.13
C TRP A 193 -10.26 9.11 11.48
N THR A 194 -9.33 9.48 12.34
CA THR A 194 -9.60 9.91 13.71
C THR A 194 -9.11 11.33 13.93
N PHE A 195 -9.97 12.19 14.49
CA PHE A 195 -9.59 13.50 14.96
C PHE A 195 -9.72 13.58 16.49
N VAL A 196 -8.74 14.21 17.14
CA VAL A 196 -8.71 14.43 18.60
C VAL A 196 -8.64 15.94 18.83
N PRO A 197 -9.79 16.62 19.01
CA PRO A 197 -9.87 18.08 19.02
C PRO A 197 -9.01 18.76 20.08
N GLU A 198 -8.94 18.18 21.29
CA GLU A 198 -8.18 18.76 22.41
C GLU A 198 -6.67 18.78 22.16
N LEU A 199 -6.18 17.96 21.23
CA LEU A 199 -4.79 17.89 20.84
C LEU A 199 -4.53 18.46 19.45
N GLU A 200 -5.58 18.82 18.71
CA GLU A 200 -5.52 19.21 17.29
C GLU A 200 -4.77 18.18 16.45
N VAL A 201 -4.99 16.88 16.78
CA VAL A 201 -4.32 15.73 16.17
C VAL A 201 -5.25 15.00 15.23
N LEU A 202 -4.77 14.77 14.01
CA LEU A 202 -5.40 13.94 12.99
C LEU A 202 -4.62 12.64 12.79
N HIS A 203 -5.31 11.50 12.80
CA HIS A 203 -4.78 10.22 12.31
C HIS A 203 -5.60 9.76 11.10
N PRO A 204 -5.06 9.88 9.89
CA PRO A 204 -5.78 9.55 8.66
C PRO A 204 -5.78 8.05 8.33
N GLY A 205 -5.04 7.20 9.08
CA GLY A 205 -4.67 5.88 8.60
C GLY A 205 -3.98 5.96 7.24
N ASP A 206 -4.22 5.01 6.35
CA ASP A 206 -3.63 4.98 5.01
C ASP A 206 -4.28 5.94 4.00
N LEU A 207 -5.25 6.75 4.45
CA LEU A 207 -5.73 7.87 3.63
C LEU A 207 -4.63 8.94 3.45
N PHE A 208 -3.56 8.88 4.23
CA PHE A 208 -2.33 9.63 3.93
C PHE A 208 -1.08 8.81 4.26
N ILE A 209 -0.24 8.64 3.26
CA ILE A 209 1.11 8.06 3.34
C ILE A 209 2.10 9.00 2.62
N TRP A 210 3.40 8.90 2.94
CA TRP A 210 4.43 9.71 2.29
C TRP A 210 4.78 9.21 0.88
N ALA A 211 3.76 9.10 0.01
CA ALA A 211 3.88 8.64 -1.37
C ALA A 211 2.65 9.03 -2.18
N VAL A 212 2.70 8.84 -3.49
CA VAL A 212 1.47 8.76 -4.30
C VAL A 212 0.51 7.78 -3.62
N PRO A 213 -0.76 8.17 -3.39
CA PRO A 213 -1.75 7.33 -2.72
C PRO A 213 -1.83 5.93 -3.32
N ASN A 214 -1.94 4.91 -2.47
CA ASN A 214 -2.12 3.51 -2.89
C ASN A 214 -3.53 3.29 -3.46
N ALA A 215 -3.89 4.11 -4.45
CA ALA A 215 -5.19 4.09 -5.11
C ALA A 215 -5.22 3.24 -6.38
N GLY A 216 -4.11 2.60 -6.74
CA GLY A 216 -3.97 1.84 -7.96
C GLY A 216 -3.76 0.35 -7.78
N ASN A 217 -3.03 -0.06 -6.83
CA ASN A 217 -2.49 -1.40 -6.53
C ASN A 217 -2.94 -2.53 -7.48
N PRO A 218 -2.04 -3.10 -8.32
CA PRO A 218 -2.42 -4.04 -9.39
C PRO A 218 -2.95 -5.39 -8.90
N GLN A 219 -2.76 -5.72 -7.61
CA GLN A 219 -3.11 -7.04 -7.04
C GLN A 219 -4.20 -6.98 -5.97
N LYS A 220 -4.75 -5.81 -5.67
CA LYS A 220 -5.72 -5.63 -4.58
C LYS A 220 -7.14 -5.33 -5.14
N VAL A 221 -8.10 -5.30 -4.24
CA VAL A 221 -9.50 -4.95 -4.52
C VAL A 221 -9.65 -3.48 -4.93
N GLN A 222 -10.88 -3.08 -5.28
CA GLN A 222 -11.19 -1.71 -5.72
C GLN A 222 -10.72 -0.67 -4.71
N ARG A 223 -10.21 0.48 -5.22
CA ARG A 223 -9.87 1.71 -4.52
C ARG A 223 -10.78 2.85 -5.00
N PHE A 224 -10.90 3.92 -4.23
CA PHE A 224 -11.97 4.92 -4.39
C PHE A 224 -11.40 6.33 -4.44
N ALA A 225 -10.79 6.73 -5.56
CA ALA A 225 -10.01 7.96 -5.67
C ALA A 225 -10.81 9.24 -5.32
N SER A 226 -12.00 9.43 -5.88
CA SER A 226 -12.81 10.64 -5.60
C SER A 226 -13.39 10.68 -4.19
N ASP A 227 -13.79 9.52 -3.64
CA ASP A 227 -14.26 9.44 -2.26
C ASP A 227 -13.11 9.77 -1.30
N TRP A 228 -11.92 9.26 -1.62
CA TRP A 228 -10.69 9.57 -0.90
C TRP A 228 -10.34 11.06 -0.92
N ALA A 229 -10.38 11.68 -2.10
CA ALA A 229 -10.15 13.13 -2.24
C ALA A 229 -11.15 13.96 -1.42
N THR A 230 -12.41 13.52 -1.32
CA THR A 230 -13.42 14.16 -0.47
C THR A 230 -13.02 14.04 1.00
N ALA A 231 -12.66 12.85 1.48
CA ALA A 231 -12.25 12.64 2.87
C ALA A 231 -11.02 13.48 3.25
N LEU A 232 -10.04 13.62 2.36
CA LEU A 232 -8.87 14.48 2.61
C LEU A 232 -9.24 15.95 2.79
N ARG A 233 -10.25 16.43 2.07
CA ARG A 233 -10.78 17.81 2.26
C ARG A 233 -11.53 17.94 3.57
N ASP A 234 -12.31 16.94 3.97
CA ASP A 234 -13.00 16.93 5.26
C ASP A 234 -12.00 16.95 6.41
N MET A 235 -10.93 16.17 6.33
CA MET A 235 -9.81 16.19 7.29
C MET A 235 -9.15 17.57 7.35
N ALA A 236 -8.89 18.20 6.19
CA ALA A 236 -8.28 19.54 6.13
C ALA A 236 -9.19 20.62 6.75
N ALA A 237 -10.51 20.43 6.71
CA ALA A 237 -11.48 21.35 7.32
C ALA A 237 -11.52 21.28 8.84
N CYS A 238 -10.95 20.21 9.47
CA CYS A 238 -10.78 20.14 10.92
C CYS A 238 -9.58 20.98 11.42
N GLU A 239 -8.78 21.55 10.53
CA GLU A 239 -7.61 22.40 10.83
C GLU A 239 -6.62 21.75 11.82
N PRO A 240 -6.19 20.49 11.64
CA PRO A 240 -5.29 19.82 12.57
C PRO A 240 -3.89 20.44 12.56
N GLU A 241 -3.30 20.60 13.74
CA GLU A 241 -1.90 21.07 13.92
C GLU A 241 -0.88 19.97 13.67
N THR A 242 -1.26 18.71 13.94
CA THR A 242 -0.39 17.55 13.76
C THR A 242 -1.14 16.43 13.05
N MET A 243 -0.54 15.88 11.99
CA MET A 243 -1.04 14.68 11.32
C MET A 243 -0.11 13.49 11.59
N LEU A 244 -0.67 12.44 12.18
CA LEU A 244 -0.02 11.16 12.48
C LEU A 244 -0.29 10.21 11.33
N CYS A 245 0.56 10.19 10.31
CA CYS A 245 0.35 9.45 9.06
C CYS A 245 0.27 7.94 9.29
N GLY A 246 -0.50 7.22 8.46
CA GLY A 246 -0.58 5.76 8.52
C GLY A 246 0.75 5.08 8.20
N HIS A 247 1.52 5.66 7.28
CA HIS A 247 2.89 5.26 6.98
C HIS A 247 3.81 6.46 6.89
N GLY A 248 5.04 6.30 7.40
CA GLY A 248 6.05 7.34 7.41
C GLY A 248 5.97 8.24 8.65
N LEU A 249 6.43 9.45 8.51
CA LEU A 249 6.64 10.38 9.62
C LEU A 249 5.42 11.29 9.83
N PRO A 250 5.19 11.81 11.06
CA PRO A 250 4.20 12.84 11.31
C PRO A 250 4.47 14.11 10.49
N ILE A 251 3.41 14.85 10.17
CA ILE A 251 3.49 16.21 9.62
C ILE A 251 3.08 17.20 10.73
N PHE A 252 3.89 18.23 10.92
CA PHE A 252 3.71 19.25 11.96
C PHE A 252 3.42 20.62 11.35
N GLY A 253 2.45 21.34 11.89
CA GLY A 253 2.00 22.66 11.47
C GLY A 253 0.75 22.61 10.60
N ALA A 254 -0.31 23.33 11.02
CA ALA A 254 -1.61 23.32 10.37
C ALA A 254 -1.55 23.64 8.86
N ASP A 255 -0.72 24.60 8.45
CA ASP A 255 -0.55 24.95 7.04
C ASP A 255 0.03 23.78 6.22
N ARG A 256 1.03 23.07 6.76
CA ARG A 256 1.65 21.91 6.09
C ARG A 256 0.69 20.72 6.01
N VAL A 257 -0.01 20.43 7.10
CA VAL A 257 -1.03 19.38 7.13
C VAL A 257 -2.11 19.67 6.09
N ARG A 258 -2.65 20.87 6.10
CA ARG A 258 -3.63 21.32 5.12
C ARG A 258 -3.11 21.20 3.69
N GLN A 259 -1.88 21.66 3.42
CA GLN A 259 -1.27 21.58 2.09
C GLN A 259 -1.15 20.11 1.65
N ALA A 260 -0.58 19.24 2.48
CA ALA A 260 -0.38 17.82 2.14
C ALA A 260 -1.70 17.12 1.82
N LEU A 261 -2.76 17.37 2.60
CA LEU A 261 -4.09 16.81 2.39
C LEU A 261 -4.71 17.31 1.07
N LEU A 262 -4.65 18.61 0.80
CA LEU A 262 -5.27 19.20 -0.39
C LEU A 262 -4.52 18.85 -1.68
N ASP A 263 -3.19 18.82 -1.68
CA ASP A 263 -2.39 18.43 -2.84
C ASP A 263 -2.61 16.93 -3.18
N THR A 264 -2.75 16.09 -2.14
CA THR A 264 -3.09 14.67 -2.33
C THR A 264 -4.49 14.50 -2.92
N ALA A 265 -5.46 15.29 -2.44
CA ALA A 265 -6.82 15.30 -2.99
C ALA A 265 -6.83 15.76 -4.46
N GLU A 266 -6.06 16.80 -4.80
CA GLU A 266 -5.95 17.29 -6.17
C GLU A 266 -5.34 16.25 -7.11
N LEU A 267 -4.31 15.52 -6.67
CA LEU A 267 -3.70 14.44 -7.45
C LEU A 267 -4.72 13.36 -7.80
N LEU A 268 -5.49 12.90 -6.80
CA LEU A 268 -6.52 11.87 -6.98
C LEU A 268 -7.62 12.34 -7.95
N ASP A 269 -8.15 13.53 -7.75
CA ASP A 269 -9.20 14.13 -8.59
C ASP A 269 -8.70 14.37 -10.02
N SER A 270 -7.47 14.82 -10.18
CA SER A 270 -6.89 15.08 -11.49
C SER A 270 -6.78 13.79 -12.31
N ILE A 271 -6.24 12.71 -11.72
CA ILE A 271 -6.14 11.42 -12.40
C ILE A 271 -7.52 10.86 -12.73
N GLU A 272 -8.47 10.91 -11.79
CA GLU A 272 -9.83 10.43 -12.02
C GLU A 272 -10.53 11.24 -13.13
N THR A 273 -10.48 12.55 -13.07
CA THR A 273 -11.11 13.45 -14.05
C THR A 273 -10.57 13.24 -15.45
N GLN A 274 -9.24 13.18 -15.62
CA GLN A 274 -8.61 12.94 -16.91
C GLN A 274 -8.99 11.55 -17.45
N THR A 275 -8.97 10.52 -16.62
CA THR A 275 -9.35 9.15 -16.98
C THR A 275 -10.79 9.11 -17.48
N LEU A 276 -11.73 9.67 -16.71
CA LEU A 276 -13.15 9.71 -17.07
C LEU A 276 -13.41 10.54 -18.32
N ALA A 277 -12.69 11.64 -18.53
CA ALA A 277 -12.82 12.45 -19.73
C ALA A 277 -12.44 11.68 -21.01
N LEU A 278 -11.45 10.78 -20.94
CA LEU A 278 -11.06 9.92 -22.03
C LEU A 278 -12.03 8.73 -22.19
N MET A 279 -12.45 8.10 -21.09
CA MET A 279 -13.47 7.05 -21.11
C MET A 279 -14.78 7.53 -21.74
N ASN A 280 -15.24 8.74 -21.41
CA ASN A 280 -16.44 9.35 -22.00
C ASN A 280 -16.33 9.62 -23.50
N LYS A 281 -15.11 9.60 -24.06
CA LYS A 281 -14.85 9.66 -25.51
C LYS A 281 -14.71 8.27 -26.15
N GLY A 282 -14.90 7.19 -25.37
CA GLY A 282 -14.74 5.81 -25.85
C GLY A 282 -13.28 5.41 -26.15
N VAL A 283 -12.31 6.06 -25.52
CA VAL A 283 -10.88 5.73 -25.69
C VAL A 283 -10.57 4.42 -24.96
N THR A 284 -9.78 3.51 -25.58
CA THR A 284 -9.38 2.23 -24.98
C THR A 284 -8.41 2.42 -23.82
N LEU A 285 -8.37 1.45 -22.88
CA LEU A 285 -7.54 1.54 -21.68
C LEU A 285 -6.05 1.78 -22.00
N ASP A 286 -5.51 1.10 -23.03
CA ASP A 286 -4.12 1.27 -23.43
C ASP A 286 -3.79 2.75 -23.69
N ARG A 287 -4.63 3.43 -24.47
CA ARG A 287 -4.44 4.85 -24.77
C ARG A 287 -4.65 5.74 -23.55
N VAL A 288 -5.59 5.39 -22.66
CA VAL A 288 -5.87 6.16 -21.42
C VAL A 288 -4.67 6.13 -20.49
N ILE A 289 -4.07 4.96 -20.23
CA ILE A 289 -2.92 4.84 -19.31
C ILE A 289 -1.66 5.56 -19.80
N HIS A 290 -1.56 5.84 -21.11
CA HIS A 290 -0.44 6.57 -21.67
C HIS A 290 -0.71 8.07 -21.88
N ALA A 291 -1.95 8.52 -21.71
CA ALA A 291 -2.36 9.91 -21.91
C ALA A 291 -2.60 10.69 -20.61
N VAL A 292 -2.94 9.97 -19.51
CA VAL A 292 -3.18 10.60 -18.21
C VAL A 292 -1.86 10.92 -17.53
N GLU A 293 -1.73 12.16 -17.07
CA GLU A 293 -0.51 12.65 -16.42
C GLU A 293 -0.82 13.29 -15.06
N VAL A 294 0.13 13.16 -14.12
CA VAL A 294 0.12 13.92 -12.87
C VAL A 294 0.39 15.40 -13.18
N PRO A 295 -0.35 16.36 -12.61
CA PRO A 295 -0.08 17.79 -12.75
C PRO A 295 1.38 18.13 -12.40
N GLU A 296 2.00 19.01 -13.20
CA GLU A 296 3.43 19.31 -13.10
C GLU A 296 3.82 19.80 -11.68
N HIS A 297 3.03 20.69 -11.08
CA HIS A 297 3.30 21.25 -9.75
C HIS A 297 3.21 20.23 -8.60
N LEU A 298 2.58 19.06 -8.82
CA LEU A 298 2.49 17.98 -7.83
C LEU A 298 3.62 16.96 -7.95
N ARG A 299 4.32 16.90 -9.10
CA ARG A 299 5.30 15.85 -9.41
C ARG A 299 6.53 15.89 -8.50
N GLU A 300 6.92 17.09 -8.06
CA GLU A 300 8.14 17.29 -7.28
C GLU A 300 7.88 17.34 -5.76
N LEU A 301 6.62 17.25 -5.33
CA LEU A 301 6.29 17.30 -3.91
C LEU A 301 6.79 16.03 -3.20
N PRO A 302 7.55 16.17 -2.09
CA PRO A 302 8.19 15.05 -1.42
C PRO A 302 7.21 13.97 -0.96
N TYR A 303 6.02 14.38 -0.50
CA TYR A 303 4.97 13.48 -0.02
C TYR A 303 4.09 12.89 -1.14
N LEU A 304 4.34 13.20 -2.42
CA LEU A 304 3.62 12.65 -3.59
C LEU A 304 4.56 11.92 -4.56
N GLN A 305 5.75 11.50 -4.11
CA GLN A 305 6.65 10.71 -4.94
C GLN A 305 6.09 9.30 -5.18
N PRO A 306 6.19 8.73 -6.40
CA PRO A 306 5.65 7.42 -6.73
C PRO A 306 6.53 6.28 -6.21
N VAL A 307 6.97 6.35 -4.95
CA VAL A 307 7.89 5.38 -4.34
C VAL A 307 7.22 4.05 -3.97
N TYR A 308 5.89 4.04 -3.82
CA TYR A 308 5.10 2.85 -3.50
C TYR A 308 4.17 2.47 -4.65
N ASP A 309 3.09 3.21 -4.88
CA ASP A 309 2.17 3.03 -6.01
C ASP A 309 2.68 3.78 -7.26
N HIS A 310 1.99 3.64 -8.38
CA HIS A 310 2.36 4.30 -9.64
C HIS A 310 1.12 4.91 -10.29
N PRO A 311 1.17 6.14 -10.84
CA PRO A 311 0.00 6.81 -11.44
C PRO A 311 -0.74 5.99 -12.50
N GLN A 312 -0.05 5.20 -13.31
CA GLN A 312 -0.70 4.30 -14.28
C GLN A 312 -1.54 3.20 -13.61
N PHE A 313 -1.24 2.82 -12.36
CA PHE A 313 -2.06 1.86 -11.62
C PHE A 313 -3.36 2.51 -11.15
N LEU A 314 -3.30 3.79 -10.73
CA LEU A 314 -4.48 4.58 -10.37
C LEU A 314 -5.43 4.68 -11.57
N VAL A 315 -4.93 4.98 -12.77
CA VAL A 315 -5.72 5.03 -14.01
C VAL A 315 -6.45 3.71 -14.25
N ARG A 316 -5.77 2.56 -14.11
CA ARG A 316 -6.38 1.23 -14.26
C ARG A 316 -7.46 0.96 -13.21
N ASN A 317 -7.26 1.46 -12.00
CA ASN A 317 -8.22 1.30 -10.92
C ASN A 317 -9.49 2.15 -11.16
N VAL A 318 -9.34 3.40 -11.61
CA VAL A 318 -10.44 4.26 -12.04
C VAL A 318 -11.19 3.61 -13.21
N TRP A 319 -10.48 3.14 -14.22
CA TRP A 319 -11.08 2.39 -15.34
C TRP A 319 -11.96 1.24 -14.84
N ARG A 320 -11.41 0.38 -13.96
CA ARG A 320 -12.13 -0.77 -13.39
C ARG A 320 -13.38 -0.37 -12.63
N ARG A 321 -13.32 0.75 -11.87
CA ARG A 321 -14.44 1.25 -11.07
C ARG A 321 -15.64 1.65 -11.92
N TYR A 322 -15.40 2.31 -13.04
CA TYR A 322 -16.46 2.89 -13.89
C TYR A 322 -16.74 2.08 -15.16
N GLY A 323 -15.77 1.34 -15.68
CA GLY A 323 -15.85 0.63 -16.95
C GLY A 323 -15.78 -0.90 -16.85
N GLY A 324 -15.51 -1.45 -15.67
CA GLY A 324 -15.29 -2.89 -15.50
C GLY A 324 -13.87 -3.34 -15.89
N TRP A 325 -13.68 -4.61 -16.17
CA TRP A 325 -12.35 -5.21 -16.41
C TRP A 325 -11.88 -5.18 -17.88
N TRP A 326 -12.80 -5.04 -18.83
CA TRP A 326 -12.45 -5.08 -20.26
C TRP A 326 -11.77 -3.78 -20.69
N ASP A 327 -10.65 -3.92 -21.39
CA ASP A 327 -9.77 -2.81 -21.80
C ASP A 327 -10.23 -2.07 -23.07
N GLY A 328 -11.30 -2.53 -23.73
CA GLY A 328 -11.81 -1.96 -24.97
C GLY A 328 -11.23 -2.59 -26.23
N GLU A 329 -10.31 -3.56 -26.12
CA GLU A 329 -9.72 -4.27 -27.27
C GLU A 329 -10.49 -5.56 -27.53
N PRO A 330 -11.07 -5.75 -28.75
CA PRO A 330 -11.95 -6.88 -29.05
C PRO A 330 -11.31 -8.26 -28.89
N ASP A 331 -10.02 -8.40 -29.17
CA ASP A 331 -9.26 -9.64 -29.03
C ASP A 331 -9.03 -10.07 -27.57
N ASN A 332 -9.10 -9.13 -26.63
CA ASN A 332 -8.99 -9.40 -25.21
C ASN A 332 -10.34 -9.77 -24.54
N LEU A 333 -11.47 -9.69 -25.26
CA LEU A 333 -12.78 -10.01 -24.65
C LEU A 333 -12.94 -11.50 -24.34
N LEU A 334 -12.59 -12.37 -25.27
CA LEU A 334 -12.55 -13.84 -25.14
C LEU A 334 -11.26 -14.36 -25.77
N PRO A 335 -10.09 -14.10 -25.16
CA PRO A 335 -8.80 -14.32 -25.80
C PRO A 335 -8.46 -15.79 -25.96
N ALA A 336 -7.69 -16.12 -27.00
CA ALA A 336 -7.03 -17.40 -27.07
C ALA A 336 -6.04 -17.55 -25.88
N PRO A 337 -5.71 -18.79 -25.44
CA PRO A 337 -4.68 -18.98 -24.40
C PRO A 337 -3.37 -18.29 -24.75
N ARG A 338 -2.78 -17.60 -23.79
CA ARG A 338 -1.54 -16.81 -24.03
C ARG A 338 -0.39 -17.63 -24.62
N ALA A 339 -0.28 -18.92 -24.27
CA ALA A 339 0.73 -19.81 -24.82
C ALA A 339 0.52 -20.03 -26.32
N GLN A 340 -0.74 -20.15 -26.79
CA GLN A 340 -1.04 -20.29 -28.23
C GLN A 340 -0.76 -18.99 -28.98
N GLN A 341 -1.10 -17.83 -28.41
CA GLN A 341 -0.75 -16.54 -28.98
C GLN A 341 0.77 -16.39 -29.12
N ALA A 342 1.51 -16.73 -28.06
CA ALA A 342 2.97 -16.65 -28.06
C ALA A 342 3.61 -17.57 -29.11
N ALA A 343 3.13 -18.82 -29.22
CA ALA A 343 3.62 -19.77 -30.23
C ALA A 343 3.44 -19.22 -31.66
N ALA A 344 2.24 -18.66 -31.96
CA ALA A 344 1.99 -18.07 -33.27
C ALA A 344 2.90 -16.85 -33.56
N TRP A 345 3.11 -15.96 -32.59
CA TRP A 345 4.01 -14.81 -32.74
C TRP A 345 5.48 -15.23 -32.92
N VAL A 346 5.93 -16.22 -32.14
CA VAL A 346 7.31 -16.74 -32.22
C VAL A 346 7.55 -17.41 -33.57
N GLU A 347 6.58 -18.19 -34.09
CA GLU A 347 6.66 -18.79 -35.43
C GLU A 347 6.77 -17.72 -36.52
N LEU A 348 5.87 -16.71 -36.50
CA LEU A 348 5.91 -15.58 -37.47
C LEU A 348 7.22 -14.78 -37.41
N ALA A 349 7.84 -14.68 -36.23
CA ALA A 349 9.13 -14.02 -36.05
C ALA A 349 10.32 -14.84 -36.59
N GLY A 350 10.13 -16.09 -36.97
CA GLY A 350 11.18 -17.00 -37.43
C GLY A 350 11.86 -17.79 -36.30
N GLY A 351 11.17 -17.98 -35.20
CA GLY A 351 11.60 -18.81 -34.06
C GLY A 351 12.05 -17.99 -32.85
N VAL A 352 12.16 -18.68 -31.71
CA VAL A 352 12.46 -18.07 -30.40
C VAL A 352 13.81 -17.33 -30.38
N GLY A 353 14.85 -17.86 -31.08
CA GLY A 353 16.16 -17.21 -31.15
C GLY A 353 16.11 -15.79 -31.71
N ARG A 354 15.27 -15.56 -32.74
CA ARG A 354 15.08 -14.22 -33.32
C ARG A 354 14.35 -13.27 -32.36
N VAL A 355 13.39 -13.81 -31.59
CA VAL A 355 12.66 -13.03 -30.55
C VAL A 355 13.63 -12.63 -29.44
N LEU A 356 14.50 -13.52 -28.97
CA LEU A 356 15.50 -13.23 -27.95
C LEU A 356 16.58 -12.26 -28.43
N GLU A 357 17.05 -12.39 -29.68
CA GLU A 357 17.97 -11.42 -30.29
C GLU A 357 17.38 -10.01 -30.28
N ARG A 358 16.11 -9.89 -30.69
CA ARG A 358 15.43 -8.58 -30.68
C ARG A 358 15.17 -8.06 -29.27
N ALA A 359 14.80 -8.92 -28.33
CA ALA A 359 14.59 -8.52 -26.92
C ALA A 359 15.87 -7.98 -26.29
N ARG A 360 17.01 -8.67 -26.53
CA ARG A 360 18.33 -8.21 -26.06
C ARG A 360 18.74 -6.87 -26.67
N ALA A 361 18.48 -6.67 -27.98
CA ALA A 361 18.74 -5.40 -28.64
C ALA A 361 17.90 -4.24 -28.04
N LEU A 362 16.60 -4.45 -27.84
CA LEU A 362 15.73 -3.46 -27.19
C LEU A 362 16.18 -3.14 -25.77
N ALA A 363 16.57 -4.15 -25.00
CA ALA A 363 17.09 -3.95 -23.66
C ALA A 363 18.39 -3.13 -23.65
N ALA A 364 19.29 -3.38 -24.61
CA ALA A 364 20.52 -2.61 -24.77
C ALA A 364 20.26 -1.15 -25.20
N ASP A 365 19.18 -0.91 -25.95
CA ASP A 365 18.73 0.42 -26.37
C ASP A 365 17.92 1.14 -25.27
N GLY A 366 17.65 0.50 -24.11
CA GLY A 366 16.89 1.05 -22.98
C GLY A 366 15.36 0.86 -23.10
N ASP A 367 14.84 0.24 -24.17
CA ASP A 367 13.41 -0.06 -24.32
C ASP A 367 13.02 -1.35 -23.58
N LEU A 368 13.18 -1.32 -22.26
CA LEU A 368 12.88 -2.46 -21.39
C LEU A 368 11.39 -2.81 -21.34
N ARG A 369 10.50 -1.84 -21.60
CA ARG A 369 9.05 -2.11 -21.64
C ARG A 369 8.72 -3.09 -22.77
N LEU A 370 9.19 -2.82 -23.96
CA LEU A 370 8.97 -3.67 -25.13
C LEU A 370 9.76 -4.98 -25.02
N ALA A 371 10.99 -4.94 -24.51
CA ALA A 371 11.80 -6.13 -24.27
C ALA A 371 11.08 -7.13 -23.35
N CYS A 372 10.40 -6.69 -22.28
CA CYS A 372 9.59 -7.55 -21.41
C CYS A 372 8.50 -8.31 -22.17
N HIS A 373 7.80 -7.68 -23.11
CA HIS A 373 6.79 -8.37 -23.91
C HIS A 373 7.38 -9.49 -24.76
N LEU A 374 8.55 -9.27 -25.36
CA LEU A 374 9.20 -10.27 -26.21
C LEU A 374 9.69 -11.48 -25.41
N VAL A 375 10.30 -11.27 -24.24
CA VAL A 375 10.73 -12.40 -23.39
C VAL A 375 9.54 -13.15 -22.79
N GLU A 376 8.38 -12.48 -22.56
CA GLU A 376 7.15 -13.17 -22.17
C GLU A 376 6.61 -14.06 -23.32
N PHE A 377 6.63 -13.62 -24.57
CA PHE A 377 6.28 -14.49 -25.70
C PHE A 377 7.25 -15.67 -25.81
N ALA A 378 8.54 -15.44 -25.65
CA ALA A 378 9.54 -16.52 -25.69
C ALA A 378 9.30 -17.57 -24.62
N VAL A 379 9.11 -17.18 -23.34
CA VAL A 379 8.91 -18.13 -22.24
C VAL A 379 7.57 -18.85 -22.32
N LEU A 380 6.53 -18.22 -22.85
CA LEU A 380 5.25 -18.88 -23.08
C LEU A 380 5.27 -19.88 -24.23
N ALA A 381 6.11 -19.65 -25.26
CA ALA A 381 6.31 -20.57 -26.35
C ALA A 381 7.26 -21.74 -25.99
N GLU A 382 8.32 -21.46 -25.23
CA GLU A 382 9.31 -22.46 -24.83
C GLU A 382 9.58 -22.43 -23.30
N PRO A 383 8.62 -22.88 -22.47
CA PRO A 383 8.65 -22.71 -21.01
C PRO A 383 9.72 -23.54 -20.28
N ARG A 384 10.44 -24.43 -20.97
CA ARG A 384 11.50 -25.25 -20.40
C ARG A 384 12.91 -24.87 -20.89
N SER A 385 13.01 -23.84 -21.73
CA SER A 385 14.29 -23.40 -22.31
C SER A 385 15.09 -22.59 -21.30
N GLU A 386 16.26 -23.09 -20.90
CA GLU A 386 17.17 -22.38 -19.99
C GLU A 386 17.62 -21.04 -20.59
N GLU A 387 17.88 -20.99 -21.91
CA GLU A 387 18.27 -19.74 -22.59
C GLU A 387 17.17 -18.68 -22.52
N VAL A 388 15.92 -19.09 -22.70
CA VAL A 388 14.74 -18.19 -22.59
C VAL A 388 14.61 -17.67 -21.17
N HIS A 389 14.70 -18.54 -20.19
CA HIS A 389 14.63 -18.14 -18.78
C HIS A 389 15.79 -17.21 -18.39
N ALA A 390 17.01 -17.47 -18.85
CA ALA A 390 18.14 -16.57 -18.61
C ALA A 390 17.88 -15.17 -19.19
N ALA A 391 17.46 -15.09 -20.44
CA ALA A 391 17.15 -13.82 -21.09
C ALA A 391 15.99 -13.07 -20.39
N ARG A 392 14.94 -13.81 -19.97
CA ARG A 392 13.83 -13.22 -19.23
C ARG A 392 14.28 -12.68 -17.88
N ALA A 393 15.11 -13.43 -17.14
CA ALA A 393 15.66 -12.99 -15.88
C ALA A 393 16.44 -11.69 -16.00
N ASP A 394 17.30 -11.58 -17.02
CA ASP A 394 18.12 -10.38 -17.26
C ASP A 394 17.28 -9.15 -17.61
N VAL A 395 16.30 -9.30 -18.51
CA VAL A 395 15.41 -8.19 -18.91
C VAL A 395 14.57 -7.72 -17.73
N TYR A 396 13.98 -8.63 -16.95
CA TYR A 396 13.16 -8.22 -15.81
C TYR A 396 13.98 -7.65 -14.64
N ALA A 397 15.22 -8.15 -14.43
CA ALA A 397 16.12 -7.56 -13.45
C ALA A 397 16.50 -6.12 -13.81
N ALA A 398 16.88 -5.88 -15.08
CA ALA A 398 17.15 -4.54 -15.58
C ALA A 398 15.92 -3.64 -15.44
N ARG A 399 14.76 -4.11 -15.87
CA ARG A 399 13.50 -3.37 -15.76
C ARG A 399 13.12 -3.02 -14.32
N SER A 400 13.33 -3.97 -13.38
CA SER A 400 13.09 -3.77 -11.96
C SER A 400 13.97 -2.66 -11.38
N ALA A 401 15.26 -2.63 -11.76
CA ALA A 401 16.22 -1.66 -11.27
C ALA A 401 15.88 -0.20 -11.62
N GLU A 402 15.15 0.04 -12.71
CA GLU A 402 14.70 1.38 -13.11
C GLU A 402 13.45 1.87 -12.37
N GLN A 403 12.78 1.00 -11.60
CA GLN A 403 11.52 1.39 -10.98
C GLN A 403 11.71 2.13 -9.67
N VAL A 404 11.11 3.30 -9.56
CA VAL A 404 10.98 4.07 -8.32
C VAL A 404 9.91 3.40 -7.44
N SER A 405 8.76 3.03 -8.00
CA SER A 405 7.70 2.32 -7.30
C SER A 405 8.19 0.97 -6.78
N SER A 406 8.21 0.80 -5.46
CA SER A 406 8.62 -0.46 -4.81
C SER A 406 7.71 -1.62 -5.17
N MET A 407 6.42 -1.36 -5.38
CA MET A 407 5.44 -2.33 -5.83
C MET A 407 5.78 -2.85 -7.24
N ALA A 408 6.02 -1.95 -8.19
CA ALA A 408 6.45 -2.31 -9.55
C ALA A 408 7.79 -3.03 -9.52
N ARG A 409 8.78 -2.49 -8.80
CA ARG A 409 10.11 -3.06 -8.66
C ARG A 409 10.06 -4.50 -8.14
N ASN A 410 9.33 -4.75 -7.07
CA ASN A 410 9.29 -6.08 -6.46
C ASN A 410 8.58 -7.11 -7.33
N ILE A 411 7.44 -6.75 -7.97
CA ILE A 411 6.72 -7.66 -8.89
C ILE A 411 7.60 -8.02 -10.09
N LEU A 412 8.32 -7.06 -10.66
CA LEU A 412 9.24 -7.30 -11.79
C LEU A 412 10.45 -8.15 -11.34
N ASN A 413 11.02 -7.85 -10.16
CA ASN A 413 12.11 -8.65 -9.60
C ASN A 413 11.68 -10.09 -9.30
N HIS A 414 10.46 -10.29 -8.80
CA HIS A 414 9.89 -11.62 -8.60
C HIS A 414 9.88 -12.44 -9.90
N ALA A 415 9.51 -11.82 -11.03
CA ALA A 415 9.56 -12.47 -12.34
C ALA A 415 10.98 -12.82 -12.76
N ALA A 416 11.98 -11.98 -12.44
CA ALA A 416 13.40 -12.27 -12.69
C ALA A 416 13.89 -13.46 -11.85
N LEU A 417 13.57 -13.46 -10.55
CA LEU A 417 13.93 -14.56 -9.62
C LEU A 417 13.29 -15.87 -10.05
N ALA A 418 12.01 -15.87 -10.40
CA ALA A 418 11.30 -17.06 -10.89
C ALA A 418 12.01 -17.68 -12.11
N SER A 419 12.42 -16.84 -13.07
CA SER A 419 13.13 -17.32 -14.24
C SER A 419 14.52 -17.90 -13.92
N ARG A 420 15.23 -17.40 -12.91
CA ARG A 420 16.48 -18.00 -12.45
C ARG A 420 16.30 -19.42 -11.90
N GLU A 421 15.10 -19.77 -11.44
CA GLU A 421 14.70 -21.10 -11.00
C GLU A 421 14.03 -21.92 -12.11
N GLY A 422 14.04 -21.45 -13.35
CA GLY A 422 13.38 -22.12 -14.48
C GLY A 422 11.85 -22.11 -14.39
N ARG A 423 11.29 -21.20 -13.60
CA ARG A 423 9.85 -21.03 -13.38
C ARG A 423 9.39 -19.67 -13.90
N ARG A 424 8.11 -19.56 -14.18
CA ARG A 424 7.51 -18.28 -14.59
C ARG A 424 7.07 -17.42 -13.40
N ASP A 425 6.64 -18.06 -12.33
CA ASP A 425 6.17 -17.44 -11.08
C ASP A 425 6.56 -18.34 -9.90
N LEU A 426 7.05 -17.77 -8.79
CA LEU A 426 7.42 -18.51 -7.59
C LEU A 426 6.25 -18.65 -6.60
N ALA A 427 5.35 -17.68 -6.57
CA ALA A 427 4.23 -17.63 -5.64
C ALA A 427 3.00 -18.39 -6.15
N GLY A 428 2.93 -18.68 -7.45
CA GLY A 428 1.89 -19.47 -8.07
C GLY A 428 2.25 -20.96 -8.10
N ASP A 429 1.24 -21.83 -7.98
CA ASP A 429 1.40 -23.22 -8.31
C ASP A 429 1.39 -23.36 -9.85
N ASP A 430 2.55 -23.75 -10.44
CA ASP A 430 2.64 -24.10 -11.86
C ASP A 430 1.90 -25.41 -12.17
N GLY A 431 1.24 -26.02 -11.18
CA GLY A 431 0.56 -27.31 -11.24
C GLY A 431 -0.80 -27.34 -11.97
N LEU A 432 -1.23 -26.21 -12.58
CA LEU A 432 -2.16 -26.28 -13.71
C LEU A 432 -1.36 -26.75 -14.93
N GLY A 433 -0.99 -28.04 -14.84
CA GLY A 433 -0.13 -28.73 -15.73
C GLY A 433 -0.49 -28.48 -17.17
N SER A 434 0.54 -28.35 -17.96
CA SER A 434 0.59 -28.80 -19.33
C SER A 434 -0.54 -29.80 -19.67
N SER A 435 -1.73 -29.28 -19.96
CA SER A 435 -2.73 -30.01 -20.74
C SER A 435 -2.72 -29.47 -22.15
#